data_631df99d22b88aa4be989854a5908de7
#
_entry.id   631df99d22b88aa4be989854a5908de7
#
_cell.length_a   1.000
_cell.length_b   1.000
_cell.length_c   1.000
_cell.angle_alpha   90.00
_cell.angle_beta   90.00
_cell.angle_gamma   90.00
#
_symmetry.space_group_name_H-M   'P 1'
#
loop_
_entity.id
_entity.type
_entity.pdbx_description
1 polymer ?
#
loop_
_entity_poly.entity_id
_entity_poly.type
_entity_poly.pdbx_seq_one_letter_code
_entity_poly.pdbx_strand_id
1 'polypeptide(L)'
;NLAKTNNPSNYRFTSTNSWDGYRSVIQRPKFIHYGITGAAISCSDSLIDLNFKHKKSRVTPPIHAMRIYHNSGFIPYEFNFGDNEILIQSVRRCADKGYTEIRFTDPIESIDMQLARVSKKSFRLDLYGFELLNDLPGISYNSIGINGAGLYTYLDNDNFLRDLKLSPPDYFAFSVGTNDAFVPYKDFKP
;
A
#
# COMPACT_ATOMS: atom_id res chain seq x y z
N ASN A 1 11.00 9.45 -3.59
CA ASN A 1 11.01 8.09 -4.18
C ASN A 1 10.44 7.11 -3.16
N LEU A 2 9.11 6.92 -3.17
CA LEU A 2 8.39 6.11 -2.18
C LEU A 2 8.83 4.63 -2.16
N ALA A 3 9.58 4.16 -3.14
CA ALA A 3 10.23 2.85 -3.12
C ALA A 3 11.44 2.82 -4.06
N LYS A 4 12.62 2.93 -3.52
CA LYS A 4 13.86 2.78 -4.30
C LYS A 4 14.05 1.37 -4.90
N THR A 5 13.39 0.35 -4.36
CA THR A 5 13.71 -1.05 -4.66
C THR A 5 12.61 -1.88 -5.33
N ASN A 6 11.34 -1.44 -5.32
CA ASN A 6 10.22 -2.25 -5.84
C ASN A 6 9.22 -1.43 -6.66
N ASN A 7 9.68 -0.44 -7.42
CA ASN A 7 8.81 0.19 -8.40
C ASN A 7 8.56 -0.79 -9.54
N PRO A 8 7.31 -1.22 -9.76
CA PRO A 8 6.97 -1.99 -10.93
C PRO A 8 7.40 -1.29 -12.22
N SER A 9 7.60 -2.08 -13.28
CA SER A 9 8.04 -1.54 -14.56
C SER A 9 7.00 -0.63 -15.23
N ASN A 10 5.73 -0.77 -14.85
CA ASN A 10 4.57 -0.18 -15.52
C ASN A 10 3.98 1.06 -14.82
N TYR A 11 4.29 1.31 -13.55
CA TYR A 11 3.81 2.51 -12.86
C TYR A 11 4.82 3.07 -11.85
N ARG A 12 4.54 4.26 -11.33
CA ARG A 12 5.37 4.92 -10.33
C ARG A 12 4.52 5.75 -9.37
N PHE A 13 4.82 5.64 -8.08
CA PHE A 13 4.40 6.59 -7.05
C PHE A 13 5.58 7.45 -6.64
N THR A 14 5.36 8.75 -6.49
CA THR A 14 6.36 9.71 -6.00
C THR A 14 5.76 10.67 -4.99
N SER A 15 6.62 11.25 -4.18
CA SER A 15 6.30 12.29 -3.21
C SER A 15 7.54 13.15 -3.02
N THR A 16 7.39 14.43 -2.74
CA THR A 16 8.49 15.34 -2.35
C THR A 16 8.76 15.30 -0.85
N ASN A 17 7.81 14.78 -0.07
CA ASN A 17 7.95 14.63 1.38
C ASN A 17 9.01 13.61 1.79
N SER A 18 9.52 13.73 3.00
CA SER A 18 10.36 12.72 3.62
C SER A 18 9.52 11.61 4.22
N TRP A 19 9.85 10.37 3.88
CA TRP A 19 9.18 9.17 4.36
C TRP A 19 10.16 8.23 5.07
N ASP A 20 9.75 7.78 6.25
CA ASP A 20 10.41 6.68 6.94
C ASP A 20 9.90 5.35 6.40
N GLY A 21 10.81 4.44 6.05
CA GLY A 21 10.46 3.13 5.48
C GLY A 21 10.67 1.99 6.47
N TYR A 22 9.71 1.07 6.57
CA TYR A 22 9.74 -0.07 7.48
C TYR A 22 9.44 -1.37 6.74
N ARG A 23 10.04 -2.47 7.20
CA ARG A 23 9.81 -3.83 6.67
C ARG A 23 9.64 -4.82 7.82
N SER A 24 8.74 -5.76 7.66
CA SER A 24 8.43 -6.77 8.68
C SER A 24 9.56 -7.77 8.96
N VAL A 25 10.54 -7.88 8.06
CA VAL A 25 11.74 -8.73 8.23
C VAL A 25 12.83 -8.11 9.10
N ILE A 26 12.71 -6.82 9.41
CA ILE A 26 13.63 -6.10 10.29
C ILE A 26 12.89 -5.86 11.61
N GLN A 27 13.62 -5.77 12.73
CA GLN A 27 13.02 -5.47 14.03
C GLN A 27 12.06 -4.29 13.91
N ARG A 28 10.75 -4.57 14.07
CA ARG A 28 9.72 -3.57 13.85
C ARG A 28 9.56 -2.69 15.10
N PRO A 29 9.41 -1.38 14.90
CA PRO A 29 8.93 -0.52 15.97
C PRO A 29 7.52 -0.95 16.39
N LYS A 30 7.23 -1.00 17.70
CA LYS A 30 5.93 -1.43 18.26
C LYS A 30 4.72 -0.64 17.73
N PHE A 31 4.95 0.54 17.18
CA PHE A 31 3.91 1.42 16.67
C PHE A 31 3.59 1.22 15.18
N ILE A 32 4.33 0.35 14.46
CA ILE A 32 4.07 0.06 13.05
C ILE A 32 3.29 -1.27 12.94
N HIS A 33 2.15 -1.18 12.27
CA HIS A 33 1.35 -2.33 11.88
C HIS A 33 1.52 -2.55 10.39
N TYR A 34 1.85 -3.77 9.97
CA TYR A 34 2.07 -4.07 8.57
C TYR A 34 0.80 -4.62 7.93
N GLY A 35 0.55 -4.21 6.67
CA GLY A 35 -0.44 -4.81 5.80
C GLY A 35 0.09 -6.07 5.10
N ILE A 36 -0.66 -6.55 4.12
CA ILE A 36 -0.35 -7.76 3.34
C ILE A 36 1.03 -7.68 2.66
N THR A 37 1.50 -6.50 2.31
CA THR A 37 2.81 -6.30 1.66
C THR A 37 3.98 -6.50 2.63
N GLY A 38 3.74 -6.50 3.94
CA GLY A 38 4.78 -6.55 4.98
C GLY A 38 5.74 -5.34 4.96
N ALA A 39 5.35 -4.27 4.29
CA ALA A 39 6.07 -3.01 4.23
C ALA A 39 5.16 -1.86 4.67
N ALA A 40 5.76 -0.82 5.21
CA ALA A 40 5.07 0.43 5.54
C ALA A 40 5.98 1.62 5.30
N ILE A 41 5.38 2.75 4.99
CA ILE A 41 6.06 4.05 4.97
C ILE A 41 5.28 5.02 5.82
N SER A 42 5.97 5.91 6.51
CA SER A 42 5.35 6.88 7.42
C SER A 42 5.79 8.29 7.11
N CYS A 43 4.85 9.23 7.23
CA CYS A 43 5.10 10.66 7.12
C CYS A 43 4.30 11.43 8.16
N SER A 44 4.89 12.48 8.74
CA SER A 44 4.25 13.33 9.76
C SER A 44 4.04 14.77 9.29
N ASP A 45 4.28 15.06 8.03
CA ASP A 45 4.10 16.41 7.47
C ASP A 45 2.62 16.83 7.52
N SER A 46 2.38 18.12 7.60
CA SER A 46 1.02 18.68 7.59
C SER A 46 0.38 18.68 6.21
N LEU A 47 1.21 18.69 5.18
CA LEU A 47 0.81 18.57 3.78
C LEU A 47 1.69 17.52 3.12
N ILE A 48 1.07 16.52 2.54
CA ILE A 48 1.74 15.38 1.90
C ILE A 48 1.29 15.33 0.45
N ASP A 49 2.24 15.36 -0.49
CA ASP A 49 1.97 15.14 -1.90
C ASP A 49 2.19 13.67 -2.27
N LEU A 50 1.27 13.14 -3.06
CA LEU A 50 1.34 11.79 -3.63
C LEU A 50 1.01 11.88 -5.11
N ASN A 51 1.95 11.47 -5.95
CA ASN A 51 1.78 11.51 -7.38
C ASN A 51 1.86 10.09 -7.94
N PHE A 52 0.85 9.70 -8.69
CA PHE A 52 0.81 8.46 -9.42
C PHE A 52 0.96 8.71 -10.91
N LYS A 53 1.74 7.87 -11.58
CA LYS A 53 1.89 7.91 -13.04
C LYS A 53 2.16 6.53 -13.61
N HIS A 54 1.47 6.18 -14.68
CA HIS A 54 1.86 5.08 -15.55
C HIS A 54 3.19 5.39 -16.25
N LYS A 55 4.04 4.39 -16.34
CA LYS A 55 5.19 4.44 -17.24
C LYS A 55 4.72 3.93 -18.60
N LYS A 56 5.01 4.68 -19.66
CA LYS A 56 4.75 4.26 -21.04
C LYS A 56 5.55 3.00 -21.35
N SER A 57 5.00 1.83 -21.11
CA SER A 57 5.52 0.57 -21.63
C SER A 57 4.38 -0.40 -21.70
N ARG A 58 4.12 -0.92 -22.90
CA ARG A 58 3.20 -2.00 -23.21
C ARG A 58 1.83 -1.93 -22.48
N VAL A 59 0.81 -2.40 -23.10
CA VAL A 59 -0.60 -2.40 -22.66
C VAL A 59 -0.76 -2.37 -21.11
N THR A 60 -0.90 -1.18 -20.54
CA THR A 60 -1.28 -1.02 -19.15
C THR A 60 -2.81 -0.96 -19.08
N PRO A 61 -3.46 -1.77 -18.26
CA PRO A 61 -4.90 -1.70 -18.12
C PRO A 61 -5.30 -0.31 -17.58
N PRO A 62 -6.44 0.24 -18.05
CA PRO A 62 -6.97 1.49 -17.54
C PRO A 62 -7.28 1.36 -16.05
N ILE A 63 -7.04 2.43 -15.28
CA ILE A 63 -7.31 2.46 -13.85
C ILE A 63 -8.61 3.22 -13.60
N HIS A 64 -9.62 2.52 -13.09
CA HIS A 64 -10.93 3.08 -12.75
C HIS A 64 -11.07 3.41 -11.26
N ALA A 65 -10.26 2.77 -10.42
CA ALA A 65 -10.21 3.08 -9.00
C ALA A 65 -8.84 2.79 -8.39
N MET A 66 -8.57 3.44 -7.27
CA MET A 66 -7.37 3.23 -6.46
C MET A 66 -7.78 3.06 -5.01
N ARG A 67 -7.26 2.03 -4.33
CA ARG A 67 -7.32 1.91 -2.88
C ARG A 67 -5.97 2.25 -2.29
N ILE A 68 -5.99 3.10 -1.29
CA ILE A 68 -4.82 3.50 -0.52
C ILE A 68 -4.96 2.88 0.86
N TYR A 69 -4.11 1.89 1.15
CA TYR A 69 -4.09 1.22 2.45
C TYR A 69 -3.25 2.01 3.44
N HIS A 70 -3.82 2.29 4.60
CA HIS A 70 -3.22 3.14 5.62
C HIS A 70 -3.56 2.64 7.03
N ASN A 71 -3.01 3.31 8.05
CA ASN A 71 -3.37 3.02 9.42
C ASN A 71 -4.89 3.16 9.63
N SER A 72 -5.49 2.13 10.25
CA SER A 72 -6.91 2.09 10.57
C SER A 72 -7.28 3.12 11.64
N GLY A 73 -8.52 3.57 11.59
CA GLY A 73 -9.04 4.58 12.51
C GLY A 73 -9.19 5.94 11.86
N PHE A 74 -9.28 6.97 12.67
CA PHE A 74 -9.42 8.34 12.20
C PHE A 74 -8.16 8.80 11.49
N ILE A 75 -8.26 9.07 10.17
CA ILE A 75 -7.19 9.70 9.41
C ILE A 75 -7.38 11.22 9.52
N PRO A 76 -6.44 11.91 10.16
CA PRO A 76 -6.53 13.35 10.30
C PRO A 76 -6.11 14.11 9.03
N TYR A 77 -6.20 13.48 7.89
CA TYR A 77 -5.86 14.05 6.59
C TYR A 77 -7.06 14.04 5.65
N GLU A 78 -7.23 15.10 4.90
CA GLU A 78 -8.19 15.21 3.79
C GLU A 78 -7.48 15.16 2.46
N PHE A 79 -8.09 14.46 1.52
CA PHE A 79 -7.61 14.40 0.14
C PHE A 79 -8.04 15.67 -0.59
N ASN A 80 -7.10 16.27 -1.31
CA ASN A 80 -7.30 17.37 -2.23
C ASN A 80 -6.67 16.98 -3.58
N PHE A 81 -7.42 17.11 -4.64
CA PHE A 81 -6.98 16.72 -5.97
C PHE A 81 -6.68 17.91 -6.87
N GLY A 82 -6.89 19.14 -6.39
CA GLY A 82 -6.66 20.36 -7.17
C GLY A 82 -7.35 20.30 -8.52
N ASP A 83 -6.62 20.54 -9.59
CA ASP A 83 -7.16 20.53 -10.97
C ASP A 83 -7.65 19.13 -11.40
N ASN A 84 -7.27 18.06 -10.69
CA ASN A 84 -7.74 16.69 -10.95
C ASN A 84 -9.10 16.38 -10.29
N GLU A 85 -9.72 17.33 -9.58
CA GLU A 85 -11.01 17.10 -8.90
C GLU A 85 -12.10 16.65 -9.89
N ILE A 86 -12.05 17.14 -11.13
CA ILE A 86 -12.98 16.75 -12.21
C ILE A 86 -12.89 15.26 -12.58
N LEU A 87 -11.77 14.62 -12.30
CA LEU A 87 -11.55 13.19 -12.54
C LEU A 87 -12.12 12.32 -11.42
N ILE A 88 -12.54 12.91 -10.30
CA ILE A 88 -12.96 12.17 -9.12
C ILE A 88 -14.46 11.93 -9.14
N GLN A 89 -14.85 10.68 -9.27
CA GLN A 89 -16.24 10.26 -9.12
C GLN A 89 -16.65 10.17 -7.65
N SER A 90 -15.80 9.58 -6.81
CA SER A 90 -16.06 9.45 -5.38
C SER A 90 -14.80 9.16 -4.57
N VAL A 91 -14.80 9.59 -3.32
CA VAL A 91 -13.80 9.23 -2.31
C VAL A 91 -14.52 8.56 -1.14
N ARG A 92 -14.26 7.28 -0.91
CA ARG A 92 -14.85 6.51 0.18
C ARG A 92 -13.81 6.10 1.20
N ARG A 93 -13.91 6.65 2.39
CA ARG A 93 -13.06 6.29 3.53
C ARG A 93 -13.64 5.10 4.26
N CYS A 94 -12.92 4.01 4.31
CA CYS A 94 -13.25 2.79 5.05
C CYS A 94 -12.27 2.66 6.23
N ALA A 95 -12.43 3.54 7.22
CA ALA A 95 -11.50 3.66 8.34
C ALA A 95 -11.41 2.36 9.16
N ASP A 96 -12.51 1.66 9.36
CA ASP A 96 -12.61 0.35 10.02
C ASP A 96 -11.81 -0.74 9.28
N LYS A 97 -11.70 -0.61 7.96
CA LYS A 97 -10.98 -1.52 7.07
C LYS A 97 -9.56 -1.07 6.74
N GLY A 98 -9.19 0.14 7.13
CA GLY A 98 -7.84 0.69 6.95
C GLY A 98 -7.49 1.04 5.52
N TYR A 99 -8.46 1.51 4.73
CA TYR A 99 -8.19 2.04 3.39
C TYR A 99 -9.12 3.20 3.02
N THR A 100 -8.68 3.97 2.03
CA THR A 100 -9.52 4.93 1.30
C THR A 100 -9.58 4.49 -0.15
N GLU A 101 -10.78 4.40 -0.72
CA GLU A 101 -11.02 4.09 -2.14
C GLU A 101 -11.38 5.38 -2.87
N ILE A 102 -10.65 5.64 -3.94
CA ILE A 102 -10.88 6.75 -4.87
C ILE A 102 -11.35 6.14 -6.19
N ARG A 103 -12.54 6.52 -6.66
CA ARG A 103 -13.06 6.14 -7.97
C ARG A 103 -12.97 7.31 -8.93
N PHE A 104 -12.66 7.02 -10.17
CA PHE A 104 -12.50 8.00 -11.22
C PHE A 104 -13.71 8.00 -12.16
N THR A 105 -14.04 9.19 -12.72
CA THR A 105 -15.10 9.34 -13.73
C THR A 105 -14.73 8.63 -15.02
N ASP A 106 -13.47 8.76 -15.41
CA ASP A 106 -12.87 8.10 -16.57
C ASP A 106 -11.56 7.42 -16.15
N PRO A 107 -11.08 6.42 -16.90
CA PRO A 107 -9.81 5.77 -16.61
C PRO A 107 -8.65 6.76 -16.62
N ILE A 108 -7.77 6.66 -15.65
CA ILE A 108 -6.63 7.56 -15.50
C ILE A 108 -5.31 6.90 -15.86
N GLU A 109 -4.35 7.70 -16.32
CA GLU A 109 -2.93 7.32 -16.48
C GLU A 109 -2.04 7.98 -15.42
N SER A 110 -2.49 9.07 -14.84
CA SER A 110 -1.78 9.79 -13.77
C SER A 110 -2.76 10.55 -12.90
N ILE A 111 -2.38 10.77 -11.66
CA ILE A 111 -3.09 11.66 -10.75
C ILE A 111 -2.11 12.25 -9.74
N ASP A 112 -2.25 13.55 -9.52
CA ASP A 112 -1.60 14.27 -8.44
C ASP A 112 -2.62 14.50 -7.34
N MET A 113 -2.26 14.17 -6.10
CA MET A 113 -3.12 14.33 -4.95
C MET A 113 -2.32 14.85 -3.77
N GLN A 114 -2.97 15.63 -2.94
CA GLN A 114 -2.44 16.12 -1.68
C GLN A 114 -3.28 15.61 -0.52
N LEU A 115 -2.62 15.29 0.58
CA LEU A 115 -3.26 14.99 1.85
C LEU A 115 -2.94 16.13 2.82
N ALA A 116 -3.93 16.92 3.14
CA ALA A 116 -3.82 18.04 4.08
C ALA A 116 -4.28 17.61 5.46
N ARG A 117 -3.44 17.81 6.49
CA ARG A 117 -3.79 17.49 7.86
C ARG A 117 -4.81 18.47 8.43
N VAL A 118 -5.96 17.95 8.83
CA VAL A 118 -7.06 18.75 9.40
C VAL A 118 -7.00 18.87 10.93
N SER A 119 -6.22 18.04 11.60
CA SER A 119 -6.07 18.06 13.05
C SER A 119 -4.89 18.93 13.47
N LYS A 120 -5.10 19.69 14.57
CA LYS A 120 -4.01 20.46 15.23
C LYS A 120 -3.02 19.54 15.96
N LYS A 121 -3.40 18.31 16.29
CA LYS A 121 -2.50 17.33 16.90
C LYS A 121 -1.54 16.79 15.85
N SER A 122 -0.31 16.51 16.28
CA SER A 122 0.64 15.80 15.40
C SER A 122 0.19 14.37 15.24
N PHE A 123 -0.08 13.97 13.99
CA PHE A 123 -0.39 12.61 13.61
C PHE A 123 0.59 12.14 12.55
N ARG A 124 0.82 10.84 12.56
CA ARG A 124 1.61 10.16 11.55
C ARG A 124 0.67 9.43 10.60
N LEU A 125 0.87 9.61 9.32
CA LEU A 125 0.26 8.81 8.27
C LEU A 125 1.17 7.61 7.98
N ASP A 126 0.64 6.40 8.17
CA ASP A 126 1.30 5.16 7.77
C ASP A 126 0.59 4.63 6.52
N LEU A 127 1.33 4.42 5.46
CA LEU A 127 0.84 3.80 4.22
C LEU A 127 1.42 2.39 4.09
N TYR A 128 0.55 1.43 3.76
CA TYR A 128 0.89 0.01 3.63
C TYR A 128 0.93 -0.48 2.19
N GLY A 129 0.30 0.27 1.27
CA GLY A 129 0.28 -0.06 -0.14
C GLY A 129 -0.81 0.64 -0.91
N PHE A 130 -0.79 0.41 -2.23
CA PHE A 130 -1.78 0.89 -3.17
C PHE A 130 -2.28 -0.29 -3.99
N GLU A 131 -3.59 -0.36 -4.19
CA GLU A 131 -4.23 -1.30 -5.10
C GLU A 131 -4.84 -0.52 -6.24
N LEU A 132 -4.46 -0.88 -7.47
CA LEU A 132 -4.97 -0.25 -8.69
C LEU A 132 -6.01 -1.17 -9.30
N LEU A 133 -7.22 -0.68 -9.50
CA LEU A 133 -8.36 -1.45 -9.92
C LEU A 133 -8.80 -1.07 -11.33
N ASN A 134 -9.15 -2.07 -12.11
CA ASN A 134 -9.79 -1.92 -13.42
C ASN A 134 -11.02 -2.82 -13.51
N ASP A 135 -11.93 -2.49 -14.41
CA ASP A 135 -13.18 -3.22 -14.61
C ASP A 135 -13.10 -4.21 -15.80
N LEU A 136 -11.89 -4.47 -16.31
CA LEU A 136 -11.67 -5.41 -17.41
C LEU A 136 -11.69 -6.85 -16.91
N PRO A 137 -12.32 -7.76 -17.64
CA PRO A 137 -12.21 -9.19 -17.36
C PRO A 137 -10.80 -9.68 -17.63
N GLY A 138 -10.29 -10.58 -16.79
CA GLY A 138 -8.95 -11.11 -16.96
C GLY A 138 -8.41 -11.79 -15.72
N ILE A 139 -7.11 -12.04 -15.74
CA ILE A 139 -6.35 -12.60 -14.62
C ILE A 139 -5.53 -11.49 -13.98
N SER A 140 -5.69 -11.30 -12.67
CA SER A 140 -4.83 -10.45 -11.87
C SER A 140 -3.80 -11.31 -11.15
N TYR A 141 -2.52 -11.02 -11.36
CA TYR A 141 -1.43 -11.68 -10.66
C TYR A 141 -0.79 -10.72 -9.66
N ASN A 142 -0.83 -11.09 -8.39
CA ASN A 142 -0.22 -10.33 -7.31
C ASN A 142 0.93 -11.13 -6.71
N SER A 143 2.14 -10.58 -6.71
CA SER A 143 3.29 -11.16 -6.04
C SER A 143 3.55 -10.39 -4.74
N ILE A 144 3.39 -11.09 -3.61
CA ILE A 144 3.65 -10.55 -2.28
C ILE A 144 4.93 -11.21 -1.79
N GLY A 145 6.02 -10.46 -1.78
CA GLY A 145 7.30 -10.98 -1.33
C GLY A 145 8.19 -9.88 -0.78
N ILE A 146 8.79 -10.16 0.37
CA ILE A 146 9.80 -9.29 0.97
C ILE A 146 11.10 -10.10 1.02
N ASN A 147 12.17 -9.51 0.52
CA ASN A 147 13.50 -10.14 0.60
C ASN A 147 13.87 -10.40 2.07
N GLY A 148 14.18 -11.64 2.39
CA GLY A 148 14.49 -12.09 3.75
C GLY A 148 13.27 -12.60 4.56
N ALA A 149 12.05 -12.58 3.97
CA ALA A 149 10.87 -13.06 4.69
C ALA A 149 10.88 -14.57 4.85
N GLY A 150 10.60 -15.03 6.06
CA GLY A 150 10.24 -16.39 6.39
C GLY A 150 8.74 -16.50 6.72
N LEU A 151 8.27 -17.70 7.07
CA LEU A 151 6.87 -17.95 7.42
C LEU A 151 6.42 -17.06 8.59
N TYR A 152 7.23 -16.94 9.62
CA TYR A 152 6.95 -16.12 10.81
C TYR A 152 6.69 -14.63 10.45
N THR A 153 7.35 -14.12 9.39
CA THR A 153 7.17 -12.73 8.96
C THR A 153 5.72 -12.43 8.57
N TYR A 154 5.05 -13.38 7.92
CA TYR A 154 3.66 -13.23 7.51
C TYR A 154 2.68 -13.46 8.66
N LEU A 155 3.01 -14.39 9.58
CA LEU A 155 2.21 -14.65 10.78
C LEU A 155 2.20 -13.43 11.72
N ASP A 156 3.30 -12.70 11.78
CA ASP A 156 3.45 -11.52 12.63
C ASP A 156 2.89 -10.23 12.00
N ASN A 157 2.40 -10.26 10.77
CA ASN A 157 1.77 -9.11 10.12
C ASN A 157 0.33 -8.94 10.60
N ASP A 158 0.09 -7.98 11.47
CA ASP A 158 -1.20 -7.77 12.17
C ASP A 158 -2.39 -7.63 11.22
N ASN A 159 -2.18 -7.02 10.05
CA ASN A 159 -3.24 -6.75 9.08
C ASN A 159 -3.24 -7.72 7.88
N PHE A 160 -2.38 -8.72 7.85
CA PHE A 160 -2.26 -9.64 6.70
C PHE A 160 -3.60 -10.29 6.33
N LEU A 161 -4.25 -10.93 7.29
CA LEU A 161 -5.54 -11.60 7.06
C LEU A 161 -6.68 -10.62 6.77
N ARG A 162 -6.64 -9.42 7.36
CA ARG A 162 -7.61 -8.37 7.07
C ARG A 162 -7.51 -7.96 5.60
N ASP A 163 -6.31 -7.61 5.15
CA ASP A 163 -6.07 -7.13 3.80
C ASP A 163 -6.35 -8.22 2.75
N LEU A 164 -5.99 -9.47 3.04
CA LEU A 164 -6.31 -10.62 2.20
C LEU A 164 -7.82 -10.81 2.01
N LYS A 165 -8.63 -10.58 3.06
CA LYS A 165 -10.09 -10.68 2.99
C LYS A 165 -10.74 -9.52 2.22
N LEU A 166 -10.06 -8.38 2.08
CA LEU A 166 -10.58 -7.24 1.34
C LEU A 166 -10.49 -7.42 -0.18
N SER A 167 -9.51 -8.21 -0.62
CA SER A 167 -9.31 -8.58 -2.03
C SER A 167 -8.92 -10.06 -2.09
N PRO A 168 -9.88 -10.98 -1.83
CA PRO A 168 -9.59 -12.40 -1.73
C PRO A 168 -9.16 -12.95 -3.11
N PRO A 169 -8.04 -13.67 -3.19
CA PRO A 169 -7.63 -14.32 -4.43
C PRO A 169 -8.47 -15.58 -4.69
N ASP A 170 -8.73 -15.88 -5.97
CA ASP A 170 -9.33 -17.16 -6.38
C ASP A 170 -8.33 -18.31 -6.19
N TYR A 171 -7.03 -18.02 -6.36
CA TYR A 171 -5.93 -18.97 -6.17
C TYR A 171 -4.83 -18.34 -5.34
N PHE A 172 -4.31 -19.11 -4.41
CA PHE A 172 -3.21 -18.70 -3.55
C PHE A 172 -2.05 -19.70 -3.67
N ALA A 173 -0.87 -19.20 -4.08
CA ALA A 173 0.36 -19.98 -4.09
C ALA A 173 1.28 -19.50 -2.96
N PHE A 174 1.63 -20.40 -2.06
CA PHE A 174 2.48 -20.11 -0.91
C PHE A 174 3.88 -20.70 -1.15
N SER A 175 4.88 -19.81 -1.33
CA SER A 175 6.26 -20.20 -1.58
C SER A 175 7.18 -19.55 -0.55
N VAL A 176 7.41 -20.23 0.54
CA VAL A 176 8.30 -19.82 1.65
C VAL A 176 9.18 -21.01 2.05
N GLY A 177 10.10 -20.79 2.97
CA GLY A 177 10.95 -21.84 3.52
C GLY A 177 12.44 -21.61 3.30
N THR A 178 12.84 -20.92 2.22
CA THR A 178 14.25 -20.65 1.95
C THR A 178 14.92 -19.89 3.11
N ASN A 179 14.30 -18.84 3.60
CA ASN A 179 14.83 -18.07 4.72
C ASN A 179 14.66 -18.78 6.06
N ASP A 180 13.58 -19.55 6.20
CA ASP A 180 13.35 -20.36 7.40
C ASP A 180 14.43 -21.43 7.57
N ALA A 181 14.96 -21.98 6.47
CA ALA A 181 16.02 -22.98 6.50
C ALA A 181 17.37 -22.45 7.04
N PHE A 182 17.56 -21.13 7.07
CA PHE A 182 18.76 -20.51 7.66
C PHE A 182 18.63 -20.27 9.17
N VAL A 183 17.45 -20.47 9.76
CA VAL A 183 17.27 -20.37 11.21
C VAL A 183 17.93 -21.59 11.86
N PRO A 184 18.80 -21.43 12.88
CA PRO A 184 19.37 -22.56 13.60
C PRO A 184 18.27 -23.49 14.14
N TYR A 185 18.43 -24.82 13.96
CA TYR A 185 17.43 -25.83 14.34
C TYR A 185 16.94 -25.69 15.79
N LYS A 186 17.82 -25.27 16.71
CA LYS A 186 17.48 -25.02 18.12
C LYS A 186 16.42 -23.93 18.34
N ASP A 187 16.29 -23.02 17.36
CA ASP A 187 15.37 -21.88 17.42
C ASP A 187 14.06 -22.17 16.64
N PHE A 188 14.01 -23.34 15.98
CA PHE A 188 12.82 -23.78 15.26
C PHE A 188 11.83 -24.40 16.27
N LYS A 189 10.76 -23.67 16.55
CA LYS A 189 9.63 -24.18 17.34
C LYS A 189 8.52 -24.55 16.35
N PRO A 190 8.16 -25.86 16.26
CA PRO A 190 7.06 -26.33 15.42
C PRO A 190 5.71 -25.77 15.86
#